data_840c08e6709ef8670724d08c350dc965
#
_entry.id   840c08e6709ef8670724d08c350dc965
#
_cell.length_a   1.000
_cell.length_b   1.000
_cell.length_c   1.000
_cell.angle_alpha   90.00
_cell.angle_beta   90.00
_cell.angle_gamma   90.00
#
_symmetry.space_group_name_H-M   'P 1'
#
loop_
_entity.id
_entity.type
_entity.pdbx_description
1 polymer ?
#
loop_
_entity_poly.entity_id
_entity_poly.type
_entity_poly.pdbx_seq_one_letter_code
_entity_poly.pdbx_strand_id
1 'polypeptide(L)' 'MGMALKIRTILLERNMSIKELSDKLGYKGTNLYNKLRRDNLTEKELHEIAEILNCDYDGIFTFRDTGKQV' A
#
# COMPACT_ATOMS: atom_id res chain seq x y z
N MET A 1 -1.68 9.27 -12.61
CA MET A 1 -0.94 8.29 -11.81
C MET A 1 -1.41 8.38 -10.40
N GLY A 2 -2.00 7.34 -9.94
CA GLY A 2 -2.57 7.36 -8.61
C GLY A 2 -1.72 6.63 -7.60
N MET A 3 -2.16 6.65 -6.36
CA MET A 3 -1.53 5.93 -5.27
C MET A 3 -1.59 4.42 -5.49
N ALA A 4 -2.63 3.94 -6.19
CA ALA A 4 -2.76 2.50 -6.46
C ALA A 4 -1.55 1.94 -7.18
N LEU A 5 -1.04 2.65 -8.19
CA LEU A 5 0.13 2.20 -8.93
C LEU A 5 1.36 2.14 -8.04
N LYS A 6 1.54 3.15 -7.18
CA LYS A 6 2.66 3.18 -6.24
C LYS A 6 2.59 2.01 -5.27
N ILE A 7 1.41 1.73 -4.73
CA ILE A 7 1.21 0.62 -3.79
C ILE A 7 1.50 -0.72 -4.49
N ARG A 8 1.03 -0.90 -5.72
CA ARG A 8 1.30 -2.12 -6.47
C ARG A 8 2.79 -2.31 -6.71
N THR A 9 3.50 -1.22 -7.00
CA THR A 9 4.95 -1.26 -7.18
C THR A 9 5.63 -1.71 -5.90
N ILE A 10 5.21 -1.17 -4.75
CA ILE A 10 5.79 -1.55 -3.45
C ILE A 10 5.49 -3.00 -3.13
N LEU A 11 4.28 -3.47 -3.43
CA LEU A 11 3.92 -4.88 -3.21
C LEU A 11 4.84 -5.81 -3.99
N LEU A 12 5.17 -5.47 -5.24
CA LEU A 12 6.11 -6.25 -6.02
C LEU A 12 7.49 -6.26 -5.38
N GLU A 13 7.97 -5.11 -4.92
CA GLU A 13 9.27 -5.01 -4.25
C GLU A 13 9.30 -5.82 -2.96
N ARG A 14 8.19 -5.84 -2.22
CA ARG A 14 8.08 -6.58 -0.96
C ARG A 14 7.68 -8.03 -1.14
N ASN A 15 7.44 -8.45 -2.38
CA ASN A 15 6.99 -9.81 -2.69
C ASN A 15 5.73 -10.17 -1.92
N MET A 16 4.78 -9.27 -1.91
CA MET A 16 3.52 -9.42 -1.19
C MET A 16 2.35 -9.26 -2.15
N SER A 17 1.31 -10.08 -1.97
CA SER A 17 0.10 -9.98 -2.77
C SER A 17 -0.87 -8.96 -2.19
N ILE A 18 -1.83 -8.52 -3.01
CA ILE A 18 -2.91 -7.64 -2.55
C ILE A 18 -3.72 -8.35 -1.47
N LYS A 19 -3.92 -9.67 -1.62
CA LYS A 19 -4.66 -10.44 -0.63
C LYS A 19 -3.95 -10.44 0.72
N GLU A 20 -2.64 -10.62 0.74
CA GLU A 20 -1.86 -10.59 1.97
C GLU A 20 -1.97 -9.22 2.65
N LEU A 21 -1.85 -8.15 1.87
CA LEU A 21 -1.98 -6.81 2.40
C LEU A 21 -3.38 -6.60 2.98
N SER A 22 -4.40 -7.04 2.26
CA SER A 22 -5.80 -6.94 2.71
C SER A 22 -6.01 -7.67 4.03
N ASP A 23 -5.45 -8.89 4.14
CA ASP A 23 -5.57 -9.68 5.36
C ASP A 23 -4.89 -8.97 6.54
N LYS A 24 -3.73 -8.40 6.32
CA LYS A 24 -3.00 -7.67 7.37
C LYS A 24 -3.71 -6.39 7.80
N LEU A 25 -4.43 -5.77 6.90
CA LEU A 25 -5.22 -4.57 7.19
C LEU A 25 -6.56 -4.90 7.86
N GLY A 26 -6.98 -6.16 7.82
CA GLY A 26 -8.27 -6.57 8.36
C GLY A 26 -9.44 -6.27 7.44
N TYR A 27 -9.18 -6.03 6.17
CA TYR A 27 -10.24 -5.81 5.18
C TYR A 27 -10.83 -7.15 4.76
N LYS A 28 -12.10 -7.13 4.38
CA LYS A 28 -12.81 -8.35 3.99
C LYS A 28 -13.03 -8.40 2.48
N GLY A 29 -12.95 -9.61 1.94
CA GLY A 29 -13.26 -9.86 0.54
C GLY A 29 -12.39 -9.08 -0.41
N THR A 30 -13.00 -8.43 -1.39
CA THR A 30 -12.31 -7.67 -2.43
C THR A 30 -12.22 -6.18 -2.12
N ASN A 31 -12.43 -5.79 -0.88
CA ASN A 31 -12.53 -4.38 -0.49
C ASN A 31 -11.28 -3.58 -0.88
N LEU A 32 -10.10 -4.09 -0.52
CA LEU A 32 -8.85 -3.40 -0.86
C LEU A 32 -8.63 -3.37 -2.37
N TYR A 33 -8.90 -4.48 -3.05
CA TYR A 33 -8.77 -4.55 -4.49
C TYR A 33 -9.62 -3.48 -5.17
N ASN A 34 -10.87 -3.33 -4.72
CA ASN A 34 -11.78 -2.32 -5.28
C ASN A 34 -11.30 -0.90 -4.99
N LYS A 35 -10.77 -0.65 -3.78
CA LYS A 35 -10.21 0.66 -3.45
C LYS A 35 -9.01 0.99 -4.33
N LEU A 36 -8.15 0.04 -4.58
CA LEU A 36 -7.00 0.23 -5.45
C LEU A 36 -7.43 0.46 -6.90
N ARG A 37 -8.42 -0.30 -7.36
CA ARG A 37 -8.93 -0.18 -8.73
C ARG A 37 -9.54 1.19 -8.96
N ARG A 38 -10.21 1.75 -7.98
CA ARG A 38 -10.84 3.08 -8.05
C ARG A 38 -9.89 4.20 -7.65
N ASP A 39 -8.72 3.83 -7.14
CA ASP A 39 -7.75 4.77 -6.61
C ASP A 39 -8.38 5.67 -5.54
N ASN A 40 -9.16 5.07 -4.67
CA ASN A 40 -9.98 5.76 -3.67
C ASN A 40 -9.50 5.42 -2.27
N LEU A 41 -8.29 5.89 -1.93
CA LEU A 41 -7.67 5.64 -0.64
C LEU A 41 -7.57 6.93 0.15
N THR A 42 -7.94 6.87 1.43
CA THR A 42 -7.80 8.01 2.33
C THR A 42 -6.38 8.11 2.85
N GLU A 43 -6.00 9.28 3.37
CA GLU A 43 -4.71 9.47 4.01
C GLU A 43 -4.48 8.46 5.13
N LYS A 44 -5.50 8.21 5.94
CA LYS A 44 -5.40 7.22 7.00
C LYS A 44 -5.08 5.84 6.46
N GLU A 45 -5.75 5.44 5.39
CA GLU A 45 -5.52 4.14 4.75
C GLU A 45 -4.12 4.06 4.18
N LEU A 46 -3.63 5.14 3.58
CA LEU A 46 -2.27 5.18 3.04
C LEU A 46 -1.23 5.01 4.13
N HIS A 47 -1.43 5.65 5.29
CA HIS A 47 -0.53 5.49 6.43
C HIS A 47 -0.56 4.07 6.98
N GLU A 48 -1.73 3.45 7.05
CA GLU A 48 -1.88 2.06 7.50
C GLU A 48 -1.16 1.10 6.56
N ILE A 49 -1.31 1.30 5.26
CA ILE A 49 -0.65 0.48 4.26
C ILE A 49 0.87 0.63 4.37
N ALA A 50 1.34 1.86 4.54
CA ALA A 50 2.77 2.12 4.67
C ALA A 50 3.37 1.38 5.88
N GLU A 51 2.66 1.38 7.02
CA GLU A 51 3.12 0.66 8.21
C GLU A 51 3.32 -0.82 7.92
N ILE A 52 2.35 -1.44 7.25
CA ILE A 52 2.44 -2.87 6.93
C ILE A 52 3.57 -3.15 5.95
N LEU A 53 3.80 -2.25 5.02
CA LEU A 53 4.85 -2.41 4.01
C LEU A 53 6.22 -1.94 4.47
N ASN A 54 6.35 -1.57 5.73
CA ASN A 54 7.60 -1.07 6.33
C ASN A 54 8.12 0.16 5.59
N CYS A 55 7.23 1.12 5.37
CA CYS A 55 7.52 2.38 4.71
C CYS A 55 7.07 3.54 5.56
N ASP A 56 7.74 4.67 5.41
CA ASP A 56 7.24 5.95 5.90
C ASP A 56 6.45 6.58 4.76
N TYR A 57 5.33 7.20 5.09
CA TYR A 57 4.50 7.87 4.09
C TYR A 57 4.33 9.34 4.44
N ASP A 58 4.74 10.21 3.52
CA ASP A 58 4.55 11.66 3.63
C ASP A 58 4.37 12.20 2.21
N GLY A 59 3.27 11.80 1.57
CA GLY A 59 3.05 12.05 0.15
C GLY A 59 3.91 11.18 -0.76
N ILE A 60 4.96 10.58 -0.20
CA ILE A 60 5.87 9.66 -0.86
C ILE A 60 6.08 8.48 0.08
N PHE A 61 6.14 7.27 -0.47
CA PHE A 61 6.51 6.10 0.31
C PHE A 61 8.02 5.97 0.33
N THR A 62 8.61 5.92 1.52
CA THR A 62 10.05 5.71 1.70
C THR A 62 10.25 4.41 2.45
N PHE A 63 10.95 3.46 1.81
CA PHE A 63 11.25 2.17 2.43
C PHE A 63 12.18 2.39 3.61
N ARG A 64 11.79 1.91 4.78
CA ARG A 64 12.57 2.12 6.01
C ARG A 64 13.89 1.38 6.00
N ASP A 65 13.96 0.25 5.28
CA ASP A 65 15.15 -0.59 5.24
C ASP A 65 16.16 -0.14 4.19
N THR A 66 15.71 0.37 3.04
CA THR A 66 16.59 0.72 1.92
C THR A 66 16.67 2.19 1.63
N GLY A 67 15.70 2.99 2.08
CA GLY A 67 15.60 4.40 1.74
C GLY A 67 15.06 4.68 0.36
N LYS A 68 14.67 3.63 -0.38
CA LYS A 68 14.09 3.80 -1.70
C LYS A 68 12.77 4.53 -1.60
N GLN A 69 12.50 5.41 -2.54
CA GLN A 69 11.24 6.17 -2.59
C GLN A 69 10.40 5.76 -3.79
N VAL A 70 9.11 5.75 -3.56
CA VAL A 70 8.15 5.42 -4.62
C VAL A 70 7.03 6.46 -4.67
#